data_9d3c4c2ea32b4c79c04de1f6f3889794
#
_entry.id   9d3c4c2ea32b4c79c04de1f6f3889794
#
_cell.length_a   1.000
_cell.length_b   1.000
_cell.length_c   1.000
_cell.angle_alpha   90.00
_cell.angle_beta   90.00
_cell.angle_gamma   90.00
#
_symmetry.space_group_name_H-M   'P 1'
#
loop_
_entity.id
_entity.type
_entity.pdbx_description
1 polymer ?
#
loop_
_entity_poly.entity_id
_entity_poly.type
_entity_poly.pdbx_seq_one_letter_code
_entity_poly.pdbx_strand_id
1 'polypeptide(L)'
;MLSSKNKEKIYIKCIESIKSTSESNKLKFISKLLFESFESWIFCGFYFQENDKLLVSEYCANKIPCSPINFDGVCGTAILKNKILNIENVNTFQGHIVCDENSKSELCIPFKMNGINYVLDVDSNIHKAFCEIDEKFLAEIIKEI
;
A
#
# COMPACT_ATOMS: atom_id res chain seq x y z
N MET A 1 -3.53 17.71 -6.61
CA MET A 1 -3.90 16.28 -6.68
C MET A 1 -4.03 15.87 -8.14
N LEU A 2 -3.53 14.67 -8.47
CA LEU A 2 -3.61 14.16 -9.83
C LEU A 2 -5.05 13.82 -10.22
N SER A 3 -5.42 14.10 -11.48
CA SER A 3 -6.71 13.69 -12.03
C SER A 3 -6.73 12.16 -12.22
N SER A 4 -7.93 11.60 -12.28
CA SER A 4 -8.10 10.16 -12.54
C SER A 4 -7.43 9.74 -13.85
N LYS A 5 -7.54 10.57 -14.90
CA LYS A 5 -6.93 10.29 -16.19
C LYS A 5 -5.40 10.26 -16.11
N ASN A 6 -4.80 11.16 -15.36
CA ASN A 6 -3.35 11.18 -15.18
C ASN A 6 -2.87 10.00 -14.34
N LYS A 7 -3.61 9.66 -13.29
CA LYS A 7 -3.32 8.46 -12.49
C LYS A 7 -3.35 7.20 -13.35
N GLU A 8 -4.36 7.07 -14.19
CA GLU A 8 -4.49 5.91 -15.07
C GLU A 8 -3.27 5.74 -15.97
N LYS A 9 -2.79 6.84 -16.55
CA LYS A 9 -1.59 6.81 -17.40
C LYS A 9 -0.36 6.36 -16.61
N ILE A 10 -0.21 6.84 -15.39
CA ILE A 10 0.91 6.45 -14.52
C ILE A 10 0.84 4.95 -14.21
N TYR A 11 -0.33 4.45 -13.82
CA TYR A 11 -0.50 3.04 -13.49
C TYR A 11 -0.25 2.12 -14.68
N ILE A 12 -0.70 2.52 -15.87
CA ILE A 12 -0.47 1.71 -17.08
C ILE A 12 1.03 1.53 -17.32
N LYS A 13 1.81 2.61 -17.18
CA LYS A 13 3.27 2.53 -17.32
C LYS A 13 3.88 1.66 -16.22
N CYS A 14 3.39 1.76 -15.00
CA CYS A 14 3.86 0.93 -13.89
C CYS A 14 3.62 -0.55 -14.19
N ILE A 15 2.43 -0.90 -14.65
CA ILE A 15 2.09 -2.30 -14.98
C ILE A 15 2.99 -2.84 -16.09
N GLU A 16 3.22 -2.05 -17.14
CA GLU A 16 4.14 -2.43 -18.22
C GLU A 16 5.54 -2.73 -17.68
N SER A 17 6.05 -1.86 -16.79
CA SER A 17 7.36 -2.04 -16.17
C SER A 17 7.41 -3.29 -15.29
N ILE A 18 6.36 -3.55 -14.53
CA ILE A 18 6.27 -4.72 -13.66
C ILE A 18 6.26 -6.02 -14.50
N LYS A 19 5.50 -6.02 -15.58
CA LYS A 19 5.42 -7.20 -16.46
C LYS A 19 6.72 -7.49 -17.19
N SER A 20 7.50 -6.46 -17.49
CA SER A 20 8.72 -6.60 -18.30
C SER A 20 10.01 -6.70 -17.47
N THR A 21 9.95 -6.47 -16.16
CA THR A 21 11.15 -6.49 -15.32
C THR A 21 11.72 -7.90 -15.16
N SER A 22 13.06 -7.97 -15.12
CA SER A 22 13.78 -9.20 -14.77
C SER A 22 14.07 -9.31 -13.29
N GLU A 23 13.65 -8.29 -12.49
CA GLU A 23 13.85 -8.27 -11.04
C GLU A 23 13.11 -9.42 -10.38
N SER A 24 13.84 -10.26 -9.63
CA SER A 24 13.26 -11.43 -8.97
C SER A 24 12.46 -11.04 -7.72
N ASN A 25 12.86 -9.97 -7.03
CA ASN A 25 12.13 -9.48 -5.86
C ASN A 25 11.03 -8.51 -6.30
N LYS A 26 9.87 -9.06 -6.61
CA LYS A 26 8.73 -8.27 -7.11
C LYS A 26 8.25 -7.25 -6.10
N LEU A 27 8.18 -7.62 -4.82
CA LEU A 27 7.69 -6.70 -3.79
C LEU A 27 8.58 -5.46 -3.69
N LYS A 28 9.89 -5.66 -3.75
CA LYS A 28 10.85 -4.56 -3.73
C LYS A 28 10.69 -3.67 -4.95
N PHE A 29 10.61 -4.26 -6.13
CA PHE A 29 10.48 -3.53 -7.38
C PHE A 29 9.20 -2.69 -7.39
N ILE A 30 8.08 -3.30 -7.02
CA ILE A 30 6.77 -2.63 -6.99
C ILE A 30 6.74 -1.48 -5.98
N SER A 31 7.25 -1.72 -4.76
CA SER A 31 7.30 -0.70 -3.71
C SER A 31 8.02 0.57 -4.19
N LYS A 32 9.20 0.38 -4.77
CA LYS A 32 10.02 1.49 -5.24
C LYS A 32 9.37 2.21 -6.44
N LEU A 33 8.92 1.43 -7.42
CA LEU A 33 8.32 1.98 -8.64
C LEU A 33 7.09 2.85 -8.32
N LEU A 34 6.19 2.33 -7.51
CA LEU A 34 4.98 3.05 -7.14
C LEU A 34 5.28 4.27 -6.28
N PHE A 35 6.15 4.13 -5.30
CA PHE A 35 6.53 5.25 -4.44
C PHE A 35 7.10 6.41 -5.26
N GLU A 36 7.97 6.12 -6.20
CA GLU A 36 8.61 7.13 -7.06
C GLU A 36 7.64 7.72 -8.09
N SER A 37 6.54 7.04 -8.38
CA SER A 37 5.56 7.48 -9.37
C SER A 37 4.53 8.47 -8.85
N PHE A 38 4.33 8.53 -7.53
CA PHE A 38 3.31 9.38 -6.91
C PHE A 38 3.92 10.28 -5.84
N GLU A 39 3.99 11.57 -6.15
CA GLU A 39 4.67 12.57 -5.31
C GLU A 39 4.08 12.68 -3.90
N SER A 40 2.76 12.55 -3.76
CA SER A 40 2.09 12.70 -2.47
C SER A 40 2.19 11.45 -1.57
N TRP A 41 2.73 10.36 -2.07
CA TRP A 41 2.88 9.14 -1.29
C TRP A 41 4.12 9.25 -0.39
N ILE A 42 3.94 8.94 0.89
CA ILE A 42 5.01 8.97 1.89
C ILE A 42 5.43 7.58 2.32
N PHE A 43 4.64 6.57 1.97
CA PHE A 43 4.94 5.16 2.22
C PHE A 43 4.29 4.31 1.13
N CYS A 44 5.02 3.34 0.63
CA CYS A 44 4.47 2.28 -0.21
C CYS A 44 5.21 0.99 0.12
N GLY A 45 4.51 0.01 0.64
CA GLY A 45 5.17 -1.22 1.03
C GLY A 45 4.22 -2.34 1.41
N PHE A 46 4.82 -3.43 1.88
CA PHE A 46 4.10 -4.66 2.18
C PHE A 46 4.35 -5.07 3.62
N TYR A 47 3.29 -5.45 4.30
CA TYR A 47 3.35 -6.13 5.58
C TYR A 47 2.89 -7.57 5.41
N PHE A 48 3.39 -8.47 6.25
CA PHE A 48 2.94 -9.86 6.26
C PHE A 48 2.64 -10.30 7.70
N GLN A 49 1.74 -11.25 7.81
CA GLN A 49 1.34 -11.77 9.10
C GLN A 49 2.32 -12.84 9.59
N GLU A 50 2.82 -12.65 10.79
CA GLU A 50 3.55 -13.69 11.52
C GLU A 50 2.92 -13.81 12.91
N ASN A 51 2.25 -14.93 13.16
CA ASN A 51 1.46 -15.15 14.36
C ASN A 51 0.37 -14.09 14.53
N ASP A 52 0.39 -13.32 15.62
CA ASP A 52 -0.60 -12.29 15.92
C ASP A 52 -0.13 -10.87 15.57
N LYS A 53 0.93 -10.75 14.79
CA LYS A 53 1.52 -9.46 14.42
C LYS A 53 1.69 -9.34 12.92
N LEU A 54 1.86 -8.09 12.46
CA LEU A 54 2.27 -7.79 11.10
C LEU A 54 3.69 -7.25 11.13
N LEU A 55 4.54 -7.79 10.27
CA LEU A 55 5.91 -7.35 10.11
C LEU A 55 6.08 -6.70 8.74
N VAL A 56 6.91 -5.65 8.70
CA VAL A 56 7.21 -5.02 7.42
C VAL A 56 8.09 -5.94 6.58
N SER A 57 7.73 -6.06 5.29
CA SER A 57 8.53 -6.75 4.28
C SER A 57 9.26 -5.67 3.45
N GLU A 58 9.13 -5.69 2.13
CA GLU A 58 9.72 -4.68 1.27
C GLU A 58 8.92 -3.38 1.33
N TYR A 59 9.61 -2.23 1.31
CA TYR A 59 8.94 -0.92 1.32
C TYR A 59 9.85 0.16 0.74
N CYS A 60 9.23 1.28 0.39
CA CYS A 60 9.91 2.53 0.08
C CYS A 60 9.14 3.65 0.79
N ALA A 61 9.86 4.49 1.56
CA ALA A 61 9.21 5.48 2.41
C ALA A 61 10.16 6.61 2.78
N ASN A 62 9.57 7.71 3.27
CA ASN A 62 10.33 8.85 3.79
C ASN A 62 10.90 8.58 5.18
N LYS A 63 10.26 7.71 5.95
CA LYS A 63 10.67 7.35 7.31
C LYS A 63 10.67 5.83 7.49
N ILE A 64 11.43 5.36 8.46
CA ILE A 64 11.43 3.93 8.83
C ILE A 64 10.04 3.57 9.37
N PRO A 65 9.39 2.54 8.82
CA PRO A 65 8.06 2.15 9.26
C PRO A 65 8.07 1.45 10.62
N CYS A 66 6.91 1.45 11.29
CA CYS A 66 6.71 0.66 12.48
C CYS A 66 6.68 -0.84 12.11
N SER A 67 7.39 -1.66 12.87
CA SER A 67 7.35 -3.12 12.73
C SER A 67 7.92 -3.74 14.00
N PRO A 68 7.24 -4.72 14.64
CA PRO A 68 5.92 -5.23 14.26
C PRO A 68 4.78 -4.29 14.62
N ILE A 69 3.62 -4.49 14.01
CA ILE A 69 2.40 -3.75 14.34
C ILE A 69 1.26 -4.72 14.68
N ASN A 70 0.30 -4.23 15.46
CA ASN A 70 -0.89 -5.00 15.84
C ASN A 70 -1.93 -5.03 14.73
N PHE A 71 -2.95 -5.88 14.90
CA PHE A 71 -4.06 -5.99 13.95
C PHE A 71 -5.16 -4.94 14.16
N ASP A 72 -4.99 -4.02 15.10
CA ASP A 72 -6.01 -2.99 15.39
C ASP A 72 -6.08 -1.88 14.35
N GLY A 73 -5.00 -1.67 13.60
CA GLY A 73 -4.89 -0.62 12.60
C GLY A 73 -5.55 -0.98 11.28
N VAL A 74 -5.33 -0.14 10.26
CA VAL A 74 -5.94 -0.27 8.93
C VAL A 74 -5.47 -1.55 8.26
N CYS A 75 -4.17 -1.83 8.27
CA CYS A 75 -3.60 -3.04 7.65
C CYS A 75 -4.18 -4.32 8.23
N GLY A 76 -4.20 -4.44 9.55
CA GLY A 76 -4.75 -5.62 10.22
C GLY A 76 -6.24 -5.79 9.96
N THR A 77 -6.97 -4.69 9.98
CA THR A 77 -8.41 -4.71 9.69
C THR A 77 -8.68 -5.15 8.26
N ALA A 78 -7.87 -4.71 7.30
CA ALA A 78 -8.01 -5.12 5.90
C ALA A 78 -7.85 -6.64 5.76
N ILE A 79 -6.86 -7.22 6.42
CA ILE A 79 -6.63 -8.67 6.41
C ILE A 79 -7.80 -9.42 7.06
N LEU A 80 -8.24 -8.99 8.25
CA LEU A 80 -9.32 -9.65 8.97
C LEU A 80 -10.64 -9.62 8.22
N LYS A 81 -10.92 -8.51 7.55
CA LYS A 81 -12.15 -8.36 6.74
C LYS A 81 -11.98 -8.88 5.32
N ASN A 82 -10.76 -9.17 4.92
CA ASN A 82 -10.41 -9.60 3.57
C ASN A 82 -10.98 -8.67 2.50
N LYS A 83 -10.77 -7.37 2.66
CA LYS A 83 -11.23 -6.36 1.71
C LYS A 83 -10.35 -5.13 1.70
N ILE A 84 -10.41 -4.40 0.60
CA ILE A 84 -9.71 -3.13 0.43
C ILE A 84 -10.29 -2.11 1.41
N LEU A 85 -9.41 -1.39 2.13
CA LEU A 85 -9.80 -0.28 2.97
C LEU A 85 -9.18 0.99 2.43
N ASN A 86 -10.01 1.96 2.08
CA ASN A 86 -9.61 3.27 1.61
C ASN A 86 -10.02 4.30 2.65
N ILE A 87 -9.05 4.81 3.39
CA ILE A 87 -9.27 5.71 4.53
C ILE A 87 -8.95 7.13 4.11
N GLU A 88 -9.98 7.95 3.96
CA GLU A 88 -9.85 9.33 3.50
C GLU A 88 -9.13 10.24 4.49
N ASN A 89 -9.29 9.98 5.77
CA ASN A 89 -8.65 10.70 6.86
C ASN A 89 -8.28 9.70 7.96
N VAL A 90 -6.98 9.44 8.13
CA VAL A 90 -6.49 8.44 9.09
C VAL A 90 -6.88 8.75 10.53
N ASN A 91 -7.09 10.03 10.86
CA ASN A 91 -7.48 10.44 12.20
C ASN A 91 -8.90 9.99 12.57
N THR A 92 -9.72 9.64 11.59
CA THR A 92 -11.08 9.14 11.83
C THR A 92 -11.13 7.62 12.00
N PHE A 93 -10.03 6.92 11.74
CA PHE A 93 -9.98 5.47 11.88
C PHE A 93 -9.60 5.09 13.32
N GLN A 94 -10.51 4.44 14.02
CA GLN A 94 -10.26 3.99 15.38
C GLN A 94 -9.22 2.85 15.36
N GLY A 95 -8.15 3.02 16.14
CA GLY A 95 -7.07 2.04 16.17
C GLY A 95 -5.94 2.32 15.18
N HIS A 96 -6.01 3.45 14.45
CA HIS A 96 -4.93 3.81 13.52
C HIS A 96 -3.59 3.89 14.24
N ILE A 97 -2.57 3.24 13.65
CA ILE A 97 -1.21 3.23 14.18
C ILE A 97 -0.45 4.38 13.53
N VAL A 98 -0.03 5.36 14.35
CA VAL A 98 0.68 6.55 13.86
C VAL A 98 2.16 6.22 13.75
N CYS A 99 2.62 5.84 12.55
CA CYS A 99 4.04 5.60 12.26
C CYS A 99 4.70 6.81 11.59
N ASP A 100 3.92 7.59 10.87
CA ASP A 100 4.35 8.86 10.28
C ASP A 100 3.23 9.88 10.53
N GLU A 101 3.54 10.92 11.30
CA GLU A 101 2.59 11.98 11.63
C GLU A 101 2.14 12.79 10.41
N ASN A 102 2.87 12.68 9.28
CA ASN A 102 2.50 13.33 8.03
C ASN A 102 1.46 12.54 7.24
N SER A 103 1.15 11.32 7.64
CA SER A 103 0.11 10.52 6.98
C SER A 103 -1.25 11.16 7.19
N LYS A 104 -1.98 11.36 6.10
CA LYS A 104 -3.32 11.95 6.10
C LYS A 104 -4.38 10.97 5.59
N SER A 105 -4.03 10.15 4.60
CA SER A 105 -4.92 9.13 4.06
C SER A 105 -4.13 7.85 3.79
N GLU A 106 -4.84 6.73 3.75
CA GLU A 106 -4.22 5.41 3.63
C GLU A 106 -5.10 4.46 2.82
N LEU A 107 -4.45 3.61 2.02
CA LEU A 107 -5.12 2.55 1.27
C LEU A 107 -4.42 1.24 1.56
N CYS A 108 -5.18 0.25 2.01
CA CYS A 108 -4.67 -1.10 2.30
C CYS A 108 -5.39 -2.13 1.45
N ILE A 109 -4.63 -3.01 0.81
CA ILE A 109 -5.17 -4.09 -0.04
C ILE A 109 -4.61 -5.43 0.45
N PRO A 110 -5.44 -6.31 1.01
CA PRO A 110 -4.99 -7.61 1.51
C PRO A 110 -4.88 -8.62 0.37
N PHE A 111 -3.92 -9.53 0.48
CA PHE A 111 -3.76 -10.63 -0.46
C PHE A 111 -2.99 -11.77 0.23
N LYS A 112 -2.89 -12.92 -0.45
CA LYS A 112 -2.10 -14.03 0.03
C LYS A 112 -0.99 -14.36 -0.94
N MET A 113 0.17 -14.72 -0.40
CA MET A 113 1.30 -15.19 -1.19
C MET A 113 1.92 -16.37 -0.44
N ASN A 114 1.99 -17.52 -1.11
CA ASN A 114 2.49 -18.77 -0.50
C ASN A 114 1.77 -19.14 0.81
N GLY A 115 0.46 -18.89 0.86
CA GLY A 115 -0.35 -19.22 2.03
C GLY A 115 -0.25 -18.23 3.18
N ILE A 116 0.56 -17.17 3.05
CA ILE A 116 0.76 -16.16 4.09
C ILE A 116 -0.08 -14.93 3.75
N ASN A 117 -0.71 -14.35 4.78
CA ASN A 117 -1.45 -13.10 4.62
C ASN A 117 -0.49 -11.93 4.47
N TYR A 118 -0.67 -11.19 3.39
CA TYR A 118 0.05 -9.95 3.11
C TYR A 118 -0.94 -8.81 2.97
N VAL A 119 -0.44 -7.59 3.07
CA VAL A 119 -1.21 -6.39 2.75
C VAL A 119 -0.28 -5.39 2.06
N LEU A 120 -0.76 -4.83 0.94
CA LEU A 120 -0.13 -3.65 0.35
C LEU A 120 -0.65 -2.44 1.10
N ASP A 121 0.26 -1.64 1.63
CA ASP A 121 -0.05 -0.44 2.40
C ASP A 121 0.53 0.77 1.70
N VAL A 122 -0.30 1.76 1.40
CA VAL A 122 0.14 3.04 0.84
C VAL A 122 -0.42 4.18 1.69
N ASP A 123 0.44 5.14 2.02
CA ASP A 123 0.08 6.31 2.79
C ASP A 123 0.41 7.58 2.01
N SER A 124 -0.44 8.58 2.15
CA SER A 124 -0.25 9.87 1.50
C SER A 124 -0.29 11.00 2.52
N ASN A 125 0.41 12.09 2.19
CA ASN A 125 0.43 13.30 3.01
C ASN A 125 -0.71 14.27 2.69
N ILE A 126 -1.69 13.84 1.90
CA ILE A 126 -2.90 14.60 1.64
C ILE A 126 -4.13 13.76 1.99
N HIS A 127 -5.21 14.42 2.41
CA HIS A 127 -6.49 13.76 2.65
C HIS A 127 -7.10 13.30 1.33
N LYS A 128 -7.83 12.19 1.36
CA LYS A 128 -8.57 11.67 0.20
C LYS A 128 -7.68 11.46 -1.03
N ALA A 129 -6.45 11.00 -0.81
CA ALA A 129 -5.48 10.83 -1.89
C ALA A 129 -5.87 9.71 -2.86
N PHE A 130 -6.63 8.72 -2.38
CA PHE A 130 -6.89 7.49 -3.15
C PHE A 130 -8.35 7.45 -3.60
N CYS A 131 -8.56 7.17 -4.89
CA CYS A 131 -9.88 7.03 -5.49
C CYS A 131 -10.06 5.61 -6.04
N GLU A 132 -11.17 5.36 -6.73
CA GLU A 132 -11.47 4.06 -7.32
C GLU A 132 -10.40 3.60 -8.33
N ILE A 133 -9.77 4.55 -9.02
CA ILE A 133 -8.68 4.24 -9.97
C ILE A 133 -7.51 3.61 -9.22
N ASP A 134 -7.13 4.16 -8.06
CA ASP A 134 -6.04 3.60 -7.25
C ASP A 134 -6.39 2.19 -6.80
N GLU A 135 -7.60 1.99 -6.29
CA GLU A 135 -8.04 0.67 -5.84
C GLU A 135 -7.99 -0.37 -6.97
N LYS A 136 -8.50 0.00 -8.13
CA LYS A 136 -8.54 -0.87 -9.30
C LYS A 136 -7.15 -1.28 -9.78
N PHE A 137 -6.29 -0.30 -10.03
CA PHE A 137 -4.96 -0.56 -10.60
C PHE A 137 -4.03 -1.23 -9.59
N LEU A 138 -4.11 -0.87 -8.32
CA LEU A 138 -3.29 -1.53 -7.31
C LEU A 138 -3.71 -2.98 -7.10
N ALA A 139 -5.00 -3.28 -7.19
CA ALA A 139 -5.47 -4.66 -7.16
C ALA A 139 -4.95 -5.46 -8.37
N GLU A 140 -4.88 -4.84 -9.55
CA GLU A 140 -4.30 -5.47 -10.75
C GLU A 140 -2.80 -5.72 -10.58
N ILE A 141 -2.08 -4.76 -9.99
CA ILE A 141 -0.64 -4.88 -9.73
C ILE A 141 -0.35 -6.07 -8.80
N ILE A 142 -1.17 -6.25 -7.77
CA ILE A 142 -1.02 -7.36 -6.84
C ILE A 142 -1.09 -8.71 -7.57
N LYS A 143 -1.89 -8.82 -8.61
CA LYS A 143 -2.00 -10.05 -9.40
C LYS A 143 -0.72 -10.40 -10.17
N GLU A 144 0.20 -9.45 -10.31
CA GLU A 144 1.49 -9.67 -10.98
C GLU A 144 2.58 -10.22 -10.03
N ILE A 145 2.28 -10.33 -8.75
CA ILE A 145 3.23 -10.81 -7.74
C ILE A 145 3.40 -12.33 -7.77
#